data_3ca0fa1e1469381c6e47023f5619263f
#
_entry.id   3ca0fa1e1469381c6e47023f5619263f
#
_cell.length_a   1.000
_cell.length_b   1.000
_cell.length_c   1.000
_cell.angle_alpha   90.00
_cell.angle_beta   90.00
_cell.angle_gamma   90.00
#
_symmetry.space_group_name_H-M   'P 1'
#
loop_
_entity.id
_entity.type
_entity.pdbx_description
1 polymer ?
#
loop_
_entity_poly.entity_id
_entity_poly.type
_entity_poly.pdbx_seq_one_letter_code
_entity_poly.pdbx_strand_id
1 'polypeptide(L)'
;MMRTPMGLALAPRRDGKVLTPELFEALPETERERIQRDLEEVQGELETVMQKVPQWEREHREAVRELNRETTGAAIALMMNELRTGYHDLLDVGEHLDTVERDIKENADDFLPPAQPREAMPMPVAFEEAITEARFRRHQVNVLVDNSRQRGAPVVYEDNPTHQTLVGRVEHISRFGTLVTDFNLLTPGALHRANGGYLVLEHNGCWRGISAGRL
;
A
#
# COMPACT_ATOMS: atom_id res chain seq x y z
N MET A 1 -23.46 -15.79 30.71
CA MET A 1 -23.18 -15.61 29.26
C MET A 1 -22.32 -16.79 28.82
N MET A 2 -22.75 -17.50 27.79
CA MET A 2 -22.03 -18.66 27.27
C MET A 2 -21.73 -18.41 25.77
N ARG A 3 -20.53 -18.82 25.33
CA ARG A 3 -20.15 -18.77 23.91
C ARG A 3 -20.59 -20.09 23.28
N THR A 4 -21.49 -20.02 22.32
CA THR A 4 -21.96 -21.19 21.57
C THR A 4 -21.42 -21.12 20.14
N PRO A 5 -21.39 -22.22 19.39
CA PRO A 5 -21.00 -22.20 17.97
C PRO A 5 -21.86 -21.26 17.10
N MET A 6 -23.07 -20.94 17.55
CA MET A 6 -24.00 -20.04 16.86
C MET A 6 -23.99 -18.61 17.38
N GLY A 7 -23.10 -18.26 18.36
CA GLY A 7 -22.98 -16.90 18.92
C GLY A 7 -23.00 -16.89 20.45
N LEU A 8 -23.42 -15.73 21.00
CA LEU A 8 -23.52 -15.53 22.45
C LEU A 8 -24.92 -15.93 22.92
N ALA A 9 -25.00 -16.83 23.89
CA ALA A 9 -26.26 -17.22 24.52
C ALA A 9 -26.29 -16.80 26.01
N LEU A 10 -27.41 -16.29 26.44
CA LEU A 10 -27.70 -16.04 27.86
C LEU A 10 -28.38 -17.27 28.45
N ALA A 11 -27.86 -17.70 29.58
CA ALA A 11 -28.49 -18.77 30.35
C ALA A 11 -28.55 -18.36 31.84
N PRO A 12 -29.67 -18.59 32.51
CA PRO A 12 -29.81 -18.28 33.94
C PRO A 12 -28.90 -19.19 34.77
N ARG A 13 -28.35 -18.65 35.85
CA ARG A 13 -27.45 -19.36 36.75
C ARG A 13 -28.00 -19.31 38.17
N ARG A 14 -28.02 -20.44 38.85
CA ARG A 14 -28.33 -20.55 40.28
C ARG A 14 -27.18 -21.29 40.98
N ASP A 15 -26.72 -20.77 42.11
CA ASP A 15 -25.61 -21.34 42.89
C ASP A 15 -24.36 -21.70 42.09
N GLY A 16 -24.04 -20.88 41.07
CA GLY A 16 -22.86 -21.08 40.21
C GLY A 16 -23.05 -22.10 39.08
N LYS A 17 -24.18 -22.79 38.98
CA LYS A 17 -24.49 -23.76 37.92
C LYS A 17 -25.51 -23.17 36.95
N VAL A 18 -25.36 -23.47 35.67
CA VAL A 18 -26.33 -23.10 34.63
C VAL A 18 -27.60 -23.90 34.85
N LEU A 19 -28.76 -23.24 34.87
CA LEU A 19 -30.05 -23.90 34.93
C LEU A 19 -30.30 -24.64 33.59
N THR A 20 -30.48 -25.96 33.67
CA THR A 20 -30.97 -26.73 32.53
C THR A 20 -32.48 -26.48 32.34
N PRO A 21 -33.02 -26.72 31.12
CA PRO A 21 -34.46 -26.55 30.86
C PRO A 21 -35.34 -27.31 31.86
N GLU A 22 -34.95 -28.51 32.24
CA GLU A 22 -35.68 -29.35 33.21
C GLU A 22 -35.72 -28.73 34.61
N LEU A 23 -34.60 -28.14 35.07
CA LEU A 23 -34.53 -27.45 36.37
C LEU A 23 -35.29 -26.12 36.35
N PHE A 24 -35.36 -25.47 35.19
CA PHE A 24 -36.12 -24.24 35.01
C PHE A 24 -37.64 -24.52 35.08
N GLU A 25 -38.11 -25.59 34.46
CA GLU A 25 -39.51 -26.00 34.51
C GLU A 25 -39.96 -26.45 35.90
N ALA A 26 -39.04 -26.97 36.72
CA ALA A 26 -39.34 -27.39 38.12
C ALA A 26 -39.47 -26.23 39.11
N LEU A 27 -39.16 -24.98 38.70
CA LEU A 27 -39.27 -23.79 39.53
C LEU A 27 -40.72 -23.35 39.69
N PRO A 28 -41.07 -22.68 40.84
CA PRO A 28 -42.36 -22.00 41.01
C PRO A 28 -42.61 -20.97 39.90
N GLU A 29 -43.85 -20.83 39.49
CA GLU A 29 -44.24 -19.95 38.38
C GLU A 29 -43.78 -18.49 38.56
N THR A 30 -43.86 -17.99 39.78
CA THR A 30 -43.39 -16.63 40.14
C THR A 30 -41.86 -16.45 39.97
N GLU A 31 -41.08 -17.49 40.24
CA GLU A 31 -39.63 -17.45 40.01
C GLU A 31 -39.28 -17.56 38.51
N ARG A 32 -40.01 -18.37 37.75
CA ARG A 32 -39.88 -18.48 36.31
C ARG A 32 -40.14 -17.16 35.61
N GLU A 33 -41.26 -16.51 35.95
CA GLU A 33 -41.61 -15.20 35.39
C GLU A 33 -40.58 -14.11 35.71
N ARG A 34 -40.00 -14.16 36.91
CA ARG A 34 -38.93 -13.23 37.28
C ARG A 34 -37.68 -13.44 36.47
N ILE A 35 -37.19 -14.69 36.37
CA ILE A 35 -36.00 -15.05 35.59
C ILE A 35 -36.22 -14.72 34.12
N GLN A 36 -37.42 -14.91 33.61
CA GLN A 36 -37.74 -14.61 32.22
C GLN A 36 -37.69 -13.11 31.93
N ARG A 37 -38.23 -12.27 32.80
CA ARG A 37 -38.13 -10.81 32.71
C ARG A 37 -36.69 -10.32 32.78
N ASP A 38 -35.92 -10.85 33.75
CA ASP A 38 -34.51 -10.49 33.89
C ASP A 38 -33.69 -10.92 32.66
N LEU A 39 -34.04 -12.05 32.04
CA LEU A 39 -33.42 -12.52 30.80
C LEU A 39 -33.76 -11.62 29.61
N GLU A 40 -35.01 -11.22 29.44
CA GLU A 40 -35.47 -10.32 28.38
C GLU A 40 -34.81 -8.94 28.51
N GLU A 41 -34.69 -8.42 29.73
CA GLU A 41 -34.01 -7.15 30.01
C GLU A 41 -32.53 -7.21 29.63
N VAL A 42 -31.79 -8.23 30.09
CA VAL A 42 -30.37 -8.42 29.78
C VAL A 42 -30.16 -8.72 28.29
N GLN A 43 -31.08 -9.41 27.65
CA GLN A 43 -31.02 -9.66 26.20
C GLN A 43 -31.18 -8.37 25.41
N GLY A 44 -32.12 -7.49 25.79
CA GLY A 44 -32.29 -6.18 25.17
C GLY A 44 -31.06 -5.26 25.36
N GLU A 45 -30.44 -5.28 26.55
CA GLU A 45 -29.20 -4.59 26.80
C GLU A 45 -28.07 -5.13 25.95
N LEU A 46 -27.95 -6.46 25.84
CA LEU A 46 -26.94 -7.11 24.99
C LEU A 46 -27.11 -6.73 23.53
N GLU A 47 -28.35 -6.80 23.01
CA GLU A 47 -28.62 -6.39 21.61
C GLU A 47 -28.22 -4.92 21.37
N THR A 48 -28.54 -4.03 22.31
CA THR A 48 -28.16 -2.61 22.24
C THR A 48 -26.64 -2.42 22.18
N VAL A 49 -25.91 -3.17 23.02
CA VAL A 49 -24.44 -3.15 23.01
C VAL A 49 -23.88 -3.73 21.70
N MET A 50 -24.42 -4.86 21.25
CA MET A 50 -23.98 -5.52 20.00
C MET A 50 -24.20 -4.62 18.78
N GLN A 51 -25.26 -3.82 18.75
CA GLN A 51 -25.48 -2.83 17.68
C GLN A 51 -24.40 -1.72 17.64
N LYS A 52 -23.77 -1.43 18.79
CA LYS A 52 -22.70 -0.43 18.89
C LYS A 52 -21.32 -0.98 18.50
N VAL A 53 -21.12 -2.29 18.55
CA VAL A 53 -19.82 -2.91 18.26
C VAL A 53 -19.27 -2.51 16.88
N PRO A 54 -20.05 -2.55 15.78
CA PRO A 54 -19.53 -2.13 14.46
C PRO A 54 -19.10 -0.66 14.41
N GLN A 55 -19.76 0.20 15.19
CA GLN A 55 -19.38 1.61 15.31
C GLN A 55 -18.04 1.74 16.04
N TRP A 56 -17.87 1.07 17.19
CA TRP A 56 -16.62 1.09 17.95
C TRP A 56 -15.45 0.51 17.17
N GLU A 57 -15.69 -0.55 16.40
CA GLU A 57 -14.65 -1.11 15.52
C GLU A 57 -14.23 -0.14 14.42
N ARG A 58 -15.17 0.68 13.91
CA ARG A 58 -14.86 1.72 12.93
C ARG A 58 -14.03 2.83 13.58
N GLU A 59 -14.51 3.37 14.69
CA GLU A 59 -13.82 4.43 15.45
C GLU A 59 -12.41 3.98 15.85
N HIS A 60 -12.26 2.73 16.29
CA HIS A 60 -10.96 2.17 16.64
C HIS A 60 -10.05 2.10 15.42
N ARG A 61 -10.55 1.62 14.27
CA ARG A 61 -9.73 1.57 13.04
C ARG A 61 -9.31 2.95 12.57
N GLU A 62 -10.19 3.93 12.67
CA GLU A 62 -9.89 5.32 12.32
C GLU A 62 -8.84 5.92 13.25
N ALA A 63 -8.97 5.70 14.56
CA ALA A 63 -7.99 6.16 15.54
C ALA A 63 -6.59 5.53 15.33
N VAL A 64 -6.54 4.23 15.03
CA VAL A 64 -5.28 3.54 14.73
C VAL A 64 -4.64 4.08 13.45
N ARG A 65 -5.44 4.34 12.40
CA ARG A 65 -4.92 4.92 11.16
C ARG A 65 -4.32 6.31 11.38
N GLU A 66 -5.01 7.17 12.15
CA GLU A 66 -4.49 8.50 12.42
C GLU A 66 -3.21 8.44 13.24
N LEU A 67 -3.14 7.58 14.26
CA LEU A 67 -1.92 7.35 15.03
C LEU A 67 -0.76 6.87 14.15
N ASN A 68 -1.02 5.92 13.25
CA ASN A 68 -0.02 5.42 12.31
C ASN A 68 0.48 6.54 11.39
N ARG A 69 -0.43 7.37 10.88
CA ARG A 69 -0.11 8.52 10.04
C ARG A 69 0.77 9.55 10.76
N GLU A 70 0.40 9.92 11.98
CA GLU A 70 1.18 10.85 12.80
C GLU A 70 2.57 10.30 13.13
N THR A 71 2.64 9.04 13.57
CA THR A 71 3.90 8.38 13.93
C THR A 71 4.83 8.24 12.74
N THR A 72 4.30 7.80 11.59
CA THR A 72 5.08 7.68 10.36
C THR A 72 5.54 9.06 9.89
N GLY A 73 4.67 10.07 9.93
CA GLY A 73 5.02 11.45 9.59
C GLY A 73 6.16 11.99 10.45
N ALA A 74 6.13 11.76 11.76
CA ALA A 74 7.19 12.17 12.66
C ALA A 74 8.52 11.43 12.38
N ALA A 75 8.45 10.14 12.06
CA ALA A 75 9.64 9.32 11.77
C ALA A 75 10.37 9.78 10.50
N ILE A 76 9.64 10.19 9.46
CA ILE A 76 10.25 10.61 8.18
C ILE A 76 10.61 12.10 8.14
N ALA A 77 10.08 12.93 9.05
CA ALA A 77 10.21 14.40 9.00
C ALA A 77 11.67 14.87 8.91
N LEU A 78 12.57 14.24 9.67
CA LEU A 78 13.99 14.60 9.65
C LEU A 78 14.62 14.31 8.29
N MET A 79 14.42 13.12 7.74
CA MET A 79 14.93 12.71 6.43
C MET A 79 14.38 13.59 5.30
N MET A 80 13.08 13.89 5.35
CA MET A 80 12.45 14.78 4.34
C MET A 80 13.02 16.19 4.39
N ASN A 81 13.31 16.72 5.58
CA ASN A 81 13.94 18.04 5.73
C ASN A 81 15.39 18.05 5.22
N GLU A 82 16.15 16.99 5.47
CA GLU A 82 17.51 16.85 4.93
C GLU A 82 17.50 16.83 3.39
N LEU A 83 16.59 16.06 2.78
CA LEU A 83 16.43 16.01 1.34
C LEU A 83 16.02 17.37 0.77
N ARG A 84 15.04 18.05 1.35
CA ARG A 84 14.64 19.41 0.91
C ARG A 84 15.77 20.42 1.01
N THR A 85 16.59 20.31 2.05
CA THR A 85 17.75 21.19 2.19
C THR A 85 18.80 20.91 1.12
N GLY A 86 19.03 19.65 0.78
CA GLY A 86 19.98 19.25 -0.25
C GLY A 86 19.57 19.64 -1.67
N TYR A 87 18.25 19.72 -1.93
CA TYR A 87 17.68 20.00 -3.26
C TYR A 87 16.87 21.29 -3.29
N HIS A 88 17.15 22.26 -2.39
CA HIS A 88 16.37 23.49 -2.24
C HIS A 88 16.28 24.36 -3.51
N ASP A 89 17.29 24.26 -4.39
CA ASP A 89 17.34 25.01 -5.67
C ASP A 89 16.48 24.37 -6.78
N LEU A 90 15.96 23.17 -6.58
CA LEU A 90 15.23 22.39 -7.57
C LEU A 90 13.75 22.28 -7.20
N LEU A 91 12.94 23.21 -7.71
CA LEU A 91 11.51 23.29 -7.37
C LEU A 91 10.75 22.00 -7.68
N ASP A 92 10.98 21.39 -8.84
CA ASP A 92 10.32 20.15 -9.25
C ASP A 92 10.64 18.99 -8.30
N VAL A 93 11.88 18.94 -7.78
CA VAL A 93 12.28 17.95 -6.76
C VAL A 93 11.56 18.20 -5.44
N GLY A 94 11.41 19.48 -5.05
CA GLY A 94 10.65 19.87 -3.87
C GLY A 94 9.19 19.40 -3.95
N GLU A 95 8.51 19.63 -5.05
CA GLU A 95 7.12 19.19 -5.29
C GLU A 95 7.01 17.66 -5.28
N HIS A 96 7.99 16.97 -5.87
CA HIS A 96 8.05 15.50 -5.82
C HIS A 96 8.19 14.99 -4.39
N LEU A 97 9.10 15.57 -3.59
CA LEU A 97 9.28 15.21 -2.18
C LEU A 97 8.02 15.43 -1.35
N ASP A 98 7.28 16.52 -1.59
CA ASP A 98 6.00 16.78 -0.93
C ASP A 98 4.95 15.71 -1.29
N THR A 99 4.96 15.25 -2.54
CA THR A 99 4.08 14.19 -3.00
C THR A 99 4.44 12.85 -2.36
N VAL A 100 5.73 12.52 -2.29
CA VAL A 100 6.24 11.31 -1.63
C VAL A 100 5.89 11.32 -0.13
N GLU A 101 6.12 12.43 0.57
CA GLU A 101 5.78 12.56 1.99
C GLU A 101 4.29 12.34 2.25
N ARG A 102 3.45 12.93 1.40
CA ARG A 102 1.99 12.75 1.48
C ARG A 102 1.59 11.31 1.28
N ASP A 103 2.12 10.67 0.24
CA ASP A 103 1.82 9.26 -0.06
C ASP A 103 2.27 8.32 1.07
N ILE A 104 3.44 8.54 1.66
CA ILE A 104 3.93 7.75 2.80
C ILE A 104 2.99 7.90 4.00
N LYS A 105 2.53 9.12 4.30
CA LYS A 105 1.59 9.37 5.40
C LYS A 105 0.22 8.74 5.16
N GLU A 106 -0.29 8.83 3.92
CA GLU A 106 -1.59 8.27 3.55
C GLU A 106 -1.59 6.73 3.55
N ASN A 107 -0.45 6.14 3.21
CA ASN A 107 -0.23 4.69 3.16
C ASN A 107 0.71 4.21 4.26
N ALA A 108 0.62 4.80 5.46
CA ALA A 108 1.50 4.48 6.59
C ALA A 108 1.51 2.97 6.94
N ASP A 109 0.39 2.29 6.74
CA ASP A 109 0.24 0.86 6.99
C ASP A 109 1.15 -0.01 6.10
N ASP A 110 1.60 0.50 4.93
CA ASP A 110 2.55 -0.20 4.06
C ASP A 110 3.96 -0.26 4.66
N PHE A 111 4.29 0.66 5.57
CA PHE A 111 5.61 0.81 6.18
C PHE A 111 5.69 0.19 7.58
N LEU A 112 4.56 -0.22 8.14
CA LEU A 112 4.50 -0.82 9.47
C LEU A 112 4.49 -2.36 9.39
N PRO A 113 5.10 -3.03 10.37
CA PRO A 113 4.97 -4.47 10.46
C PRO A 113 3.49 -4.84 10.65
N PRO A 114 3.01 -5.95 10.07
CA PRO A 114 1.64 -6.39 10.25
C PRO A 114 1.33 -6.57 11.74
N ALA A 115 0.24 -5.99 12.21
CA ALA A 115 -0.18 -5.98 13.62
C ALA A 115 -0.43 -7.36 14.22
N GLN A 116 -0.63 -8.37 13.38
CA GLN A 116 -0.71 -9.78 13.77
C GLN A 116 0.17 -10.59 12.82
N PRO A 117 0.97 -11.55 13.36
CA PRO A 117 1.55 -12.57 12.49
C PRO A 117 0.37 -13.21 11.76
N ARG A 118 0.30 -13.01 10.47
CA ARG A 118 -0.68 -13.74 9.68
C ARG A 118 -0.39 -15.22 9.95
N GLU A 119 -1.33 -15.94 10.56
CA GLU A 119 -1.43 -17.39 10.43
C GLU A 119 -1.74 -17.74 8.96
N ALA A 120 -1.03 -17.07 8.07
CA ALA A 120 -1.12 -17.26 6.65
C ALA A 120 -0.38 -18.55 6.33
N MET A 121 -0.98 -19.38 5.50
CA MET A 121 -0.27 -20.47 4.83
C MET A 121 1.12 -19.95 4.44
N PRO A 122 2.18 -20.74 4.68
CA PRO A 122 3.54 -20.31 4.36
C PRO A 122 3.61 -20.00 2.86
N MET A 123 3.59 -18.69 2.56
CA MET A 123 3.80 -18.22 1.19
C MET A 123 5.29 -18.32 0.87
N PRO A 124 5.66 -18.70 -0.35
CA PRO A 124 7.06 -18.70 -0.75
C PRO A 124 7.67 -17.30 -0.49
N VAL A 125 8.86 -17.26 0.13
CA VAL A 125 9.58 -16.03 0.48
C VAL A 125 9.69 -15.09 -0.74
N ALA A 126 9.92 -15.63 -1.93
CA ALA A 126 9.97 -14.89 -3.19
C ALA A 126 8.66 -14.11 -3.51
N PHE A 127 7.51 -14.58 -3.01
CA PHE A 127 6.24 -13.90 -3.23
C PHE A 127 6.03 -12.75 -2.23
N GLU A 128 6.47 -12.91 -0.98
CA GLU A 128 6.46 -11.84 0.02
C GLU A 128 7.41 -10.71 -0.37
N GLU A 129 8.62 -11.06 -0.85
CA GLU A 129 9.58 -10.08 -1.37
C GLU A 129 9.00 -9.32 -2.56
N ALA A 130 8.34 -9.99 -3.49
CA ALA A 130 7.73 -9.36 -4.66
C ALA A 130 6.60 -8.38 -4.29
N ILE A 131 5.79 -8.71 -3.27
CA ILE A 131 4.74 -7.81 -2.76
C ILE A 131 5.36 -6.60 -2.08
N THR A 132 6.37 -6.80 -1.25
CA THR A 132 7.08 -5.73 -0.55
C THR A 132 7.77 -4.80 -1.53
N GLU A 133 8.49 -5.35 -2.51
CA GLU A 133 9.12 -4.56 -3.58
C GLU A 133 8.08 -3.75 -4.37
N ALA A 134 6.91 -4.32 -4.68
CA ALA A 134 5.86 -3.64 -5.41
C ALA A 134 5.29 -2.42 -4.63
N ARG A 135 5.20 -2.51 -3.29
CA ARG A 135 4.71 -1.41 -2.44
C ARG A 135 5.63 -0.19 -2.49
N PHE A 136 6.96 -0.41 -2.47
CA PHE A 136 7.94 0.68 -2.43
C PHE A 136 8.38 1.16 -3.82
N ARG A 137 7.99 0.46 -4.86
CA ARG A 137 8.39 0.78 -6.25
C ARG A 137 7.97 2.19 -6.66
N ARG A 138 6.82 2.66 -6.21
CA ARG A 138 6.30 4.01 -6.52
C ARG A 138 7.18 5.15 -5.99
N HIS A 139 8.06 4.87 -5.01
CA HIS A 139 9.01 5.83 -4.45
C HIS A 139 10.41 5.73 -5.06
N GLN A 140 10.64 4.78 -5.97
CA GLN A 140 11.92 4.64 -6.64
C GLN A 140 12.09 5.75 -7.67
N VAL A 141 13.34 6.18 -7.87
CA VAL A 141 13.70 7.15 -8.88
C VAL A 141 14.45 6.44 -10.00
N ASN A 142 13.97 6.54 -11.23
CA ASN A 142 14.67 6.04 -12.39
C ASN A 142 15.52 7.15 -13.02
N VAL A 143 16.85 6.99 -12.96
CA VAL A 143 17.79 7.90 -13.58
C VAL A 143 17.99 7.47 -15.04
N LEU A 144 17.32 8.16 -15.97
CA LEU A 144 17.39 7.83 -17.40
C LEU A 144 18.77 8.07 -17.98
N VAL A 145 19.45 9.17 -17.61
CA VAL A 145 20.78 9.52 -18.09
C VAL A 145 21.61 10.05 -16.93
N ASP A 146 22.76 9.44 -16.70
CA ASP A 146 23.73 9.89 -15.73
C ASP A 146 24.99 10.45 -16.44
N ASN A 147 25.10 11.77 -16.46
CA ASN A 147 26.25 12.50 -16.99
C ASN A 147 27.20 13.00 -15.89
N SER A 148 27.06 12.56 -14.65
CA SER A 148 27.84 13.05 -13.50
C SER A 148 29.36 12.85 -13.65
N ARG A 149 29.78 11.87 -14.42
CA ARG A 149 31.20 11.57 -14.68
C ARG A 149 31.75 12.20 -15.94
N GLN A 150 30.93 12.85 -16.75
CA GLN A 150 31.36 13.48 -18.00
C GLN A 150 31.96 14.86 -17.72
N ARG A 151 33.09 15.14 -18.42
CA ARG A 151 33.75 16.45 -18.44
C ARG A 151 33.48 17.14 -19.77
N GLY A 152 32.37 17.88 -19.86
CA GLY A 152 31.97 18.58 -21.09
C GLY A 152 30.67 18.06 -21.68
N ALA A 153 30.28 18.59 -22.81
CA ALA A 153 29.06 18.23 -23.52
C ALA A 153 29.11 16.76 -23.99
N PRO A 154 28.04 15.99 -23.80
CA PRO A 154 27.99 14.60 -24.28
C PRO A 154 28.04 14.55 -25.80
N VAL A 155 28.79 13.59 -26.32
CA VAL A 155 28.83 13.29 -27.75
C VAL A 155 28.42 11.85 -27.94
N VAL A 156 27.24 11.66 -28.52
CA VAL A 156 26.64 10.34 -28.74
C VAL A 156 26.68 10.03 -30.24
N TYR A 157 27.29 8.92 -30.61
CA TYR A 157 27.28 8.39 -31.95
C TYR A 157 26.28 7.23 -32.06
N GLU A 158 25.40 7.29 -33.08
CA GLU A 158 24.40 6.25 -33.33
C GLU A 158 24.54 5.80 -34.79
N ASP A 159 25.02 4.57 -34.98
CA ASP A 159 25.31 3.97 -36.28
C ASP A 159 24.07 3.38 -36.94
N ASN A 160 23.06 3.00 -36.15
CA ASN A 160 21.79 2.44 -36.62
C ASN A 160 20.59 3.21 -36.05
N PRO A 161 20.26 4.42 -36.56
CA PRO A 161 19.23 5.28 -36.04
C PRO A 161 17.83 4.73 -36.38
N THR A 162 17.26 3.99 -35.45
CA THR A 162 15.85 3.58 -35.45
C THR A 162 15.03 4.45 -34.47
N HIS A 163 13.73 4.41 -34.57
CA HIS A 163 12.88 5.12 -33.61
C HIS A 163 13.22 4.71 -32.14
N GLN A 164 13.41 3.42 -31.90
CA GLN A 164 13.71 2.91 -30.57
C GLN A 164 15.12 3.30 -30.07
N THR A 165 16.12 3.32 -30.93
CA THR A 165 17.47 3.73 -30.55
C THR A 165 17.57 5.24 -30.33
N LEU A 166 16.77 6.04 -31.05
CA LEU A 166 16.74 7.49 -30.91
C LEU A 166 15.91 7.99 -29.75
N VAL A 167 14.64 7.54 -29.66
CA VAL A 167 13.68 8.03 -28.66
C VAL A 167 13.77 7.22 -27.37
N GLY A 168 14.19 5.95 -27.44
CA GLY A 168 14.16 5.01 -26.32
C GLY A 168 13.00 4.03 -26.43
N ARG A 169 12.91 3.17 -25.44
CA ARG A 169 11.90 2.12 -25.41
C ARG A 169 11.43 1.83 -23.99
N VAL A 170 10.22 1.29 -23.89
CA VAL A 170 9.67 0.72 -22.68
C VAL A 170 9.94 -0.79 -22.70
N GLU A 171 10.67 -1.28 -21.71
CA GLU A 171 10.92 -2.71 -21.57
C GLU A 171 9.79 -3.37 -20.78
N HIS A 172 9.60 -4.67 -21.01
CA HIS A 172 8.61 -5.47 -20.32
C HIS A 172 9.29 -6.68 -19.72
N ILE A 173 8.90 -7.01 -18.49
CA ILE A 173 9.34 -8.23 -17.82
C ILE A 173 8.16 -9.19 -17.70
N SER A 174 8.42 -10.49 -17.86
CA SER A 174 7.42 -11.51 -17.64
C SER A 174 7.37 -11.84 -16.14
N ARG A 175 6.22 -11.59 -15.51
CA ARG A 175 5.94 -12.02 -14.13
C ARG A 175 4.69 -12.89 -14.13
N PHE A 176 4.81 -14.11 -13.64
CA PHE A 176 3.70 -15.09 -13.58
C PHE A 176 2.97 -15.28 -14.92
N GLY A 177 3.71 -15.25 -16.05
CA GLY A 177 3.13 -15.41 -17.38
C GLY A 177 2.44 -14.16 -17.97
N THR A 178 2.46 -13.04 -17.24
CA THR A 178 1.95 -11.74 -17.71
C THR A 178 3.11 -10.78 -17.97
N LEU A 179 3.04 -10.02 -19.06
CA LEU A 179 3.99 -8.95 -19.33
C LEU A 179 3.63 -7.73 -18.50
N VAL A 180 4.57 -7.28 -17.68
CA VAL A 180 4.44 -6.11 -16.81
C VAL A 180 5.50 -5.09 -17.18
N THR A 181 5.13 -3.82 -17.15
CA THR A 181 6.06 -2.70 -17.29
C THR A 181 5.85 -1.68 -16.20
N ASP A 182 6.85 -0.89 -15.92
CA ASP A 182 6.77 0.28 -15.04
C ASP A 182 7.80 1.34 -15.47
N PHE A 183 7.82 2.49 -14.79
CA PHE A 183 8.70 3.59 -15.14
C PHE A 183 10.19 3.26 -14.95
N ASN A 184 10.57 2.28 -14.14
CA ASN A 184 11.96 1.83 -13.99
C ASN A 184 12.45 1.01 -15.21
N LEU A 185 11.53 0.56 -16.06
CA LEU A 185 11.83 -0.19 -17.28
C LEU A 185 11.90 0.70 -18.52
N LEU A 186 12.00 2.02 -18.32
CA LEU A 186 12.25 2.97 -19.39
C LEU A 186 13.75 3.00 -19.74
N THR A 187 14.09 2.74 -20.99
CA THR A 187 15.47 2.82 -21.51
C THR A 187 15.63 4.07 -22.37
N PRO A 188 16.58 4.96 -22.05
CA PRO A 188 16.78 6.21 -22.79
C PRO A 188 17.33 5.93 -24.19
N GLY A 189 16.84 6.68 -25.17
CA GLY A 189 17.42 6.71 -26.51
C GLY A 189 18.59 7.69 -26.63
N ALA A 190 19.17 7.72 -27.82
CA ALA A 190 20.33 8.58 -28.14
C ALA A 190 20.03 10.08 -27.98
N LEU A 191 18.78 10.51 -28.23
CA LEU A 191 18.35 11.89 -28.01
C LEU A 191 18.44 12.29 -26.53
N HIS A 192 18.04 11.41 -25.61
CA HIS A 192 18.14 11.67 -24.18
C HIS A 192 19.61 11.69 -23.74
N ARG A 193 20.41 10.72 -24.20
CA ARG A 193 21.85 10.62 -23.87
C ARG A 193 22.66 11.80 -24.39
N ALA A 194 22.26 12.37 -25.53
CA ALA A 194 22.92 13.51 -26.15
C ALA A 194 22.38 14.87 -25.67
N ASN A 195 21.46 14.89 -24.72
CA ASN A 195 20.87 16.14 -24.25
C ASN A 195 21.94 17.07 -23.65
N GLY A 196 21.97 18.32 -24.12
CA GLY A 196 23.00 19.29 -23.77
C GLY A 196 24.32 19.11 -24.52
N GLY A 197 24.37 18.24 -25.56
CA GLY A 197 25.57 17.92 -26.33
C GLY A 197 25.31 17.71 -27.82
N TYR A 198 25.96 16.71 -28.37
CA TYR A 198 25.92 16.42 -29.80
C TYR A 198 25.47 14.98 -30.06
N LEU A 199 24.52 14.82 -30.99
CA LEU A 199 24.14 13.53 -31.55
C LEU A 199 24.65 13.41 -32.96
N VAL A 200 25.50 12.43 -33.19
CA VAL A 200 26.06 12.11 -34.52
C VAL A 200 25.36 10.87 -35.05
N LEU A 201 24.67 11.02 -36.18
CA LEU A 201 23.94 9.94 -36.82
C LEU A 201 24.67 9.50 -38.08
N GLU A 202 24.86 8.19 -38.26
CA GLU A 202 25.35 7.66 -39.53
C GLU A 202 24.19 7.60 -40.53
N HIS A 203 24.41 8.24 -41.69
CA HIS A 203 23.42 8.27 -42.76
C HIS A 203 23.58 7.08 -43.71
N ASN A 204 23.10 5.90 -43.32
CA ASN A 204 23.08 4.71 -44.17
C ASN A 204 21.75 4.57 -44.96
N GLY A 205 21.22 5.65 -45.51
CA GLY A 205 20.10 5.62 -46.48
C GLY A 205 18.75 5.11 -45.94
N CYS A 206 18.61 4.83 -44.65
CA CYS A 206 17.46 4.12 -44.10
C CYS A 206 16.47 5.01 -43.30
N TRP A 207 16.28 6.26 -43.71
CA TRP A 207 15.21 7.10 -43.20
C TRP A 207 13.80 6.72 -43.72
N ARG A 208 13.60 5.49 -44.15
CA ARG A 208 12.35 5.03 -44.75
C ARG A 208 11.22 4.72 -43.73
N GLY A 209 11.38 5.01 -42.48
CA GLY A 209 10.40 4.64 -41.46
C GLY A 209 9.85 5.75 -40.52
N ILE A 210 10.43 6.95 -40.61
CA ILE A 210 9.92 8.07 -39.78
C ILE A 210 9.04 8.94 -40.68
N SER A 211 7.77 8.55 -40.85
CA SER A 211 6.76 9.50 -41.29
C SER A 211 6.62 10.55 -40.19
N ALA A 212 6.91 11.81 -40.52
CA ALA A 212 6.69 12.96 -39.67
C ALA A 212 5.20 13.05 -39.35
N GLY A 213 4.77 12.34 -38.32
CA GLY A 213 3.53 12.64 -37.61
C GLY A 213 3.74 13.97 -36.91
N ARG A 214 2.94 14.98 -37.27
CA ARG A 214 2.97 16.32 -36.66
C ARG A 214 2.91 16.18 -35.15
N LEU A 215 3.82 16.87 -34.48
CA LEU A 215 3.75 17.23 -33.06
C LEU A 215 2.52 18.09 -32.81
#